data_30baeeaee62cf5ec0a39fb9e2878b2dc
#
_entry.id   30baeeaee62cf5ec0a39fb9e2878b2dc
#
_cell.length_a   1.000
_cell.length_b   1.000
_cell.length_c   1.000
_cell.angle_alpha   90.00
_cell.angle_beta   90.00
_cell.angle_gamma   90.00
#
_symmetry.space_group_name_H-M   'P 1'
#
loop_
_entity.id
_entity.type
_entity.pdbx_description
1 polymer ?
#
loop_
_entity_poly.entity_id
_entity_poly.type
_entity_poly.pdbx_seq_one_letter_code
_entity_poly.pdbx_strand_id
1 'polypeptide(L)'
;VNWLKNADINFAAVTENGNKIIMDSTEKLGAKPMEMVLMGLGGCASYDVVSILQKARQAVSDVECQLSAKRADTIPAVFTDIHLHFVVKGSAIKEAQVKKAIELSAEKYCSASRMLENGGVKITHDYEIIDDTSSEMTDKTVKG
;
A
#
# COMPACT_ATOMS: atom_id res chain seq x y z
N VAL A 1 3.39 -20.59 9.80
CA VAL A 1 2.58 -19.76 10.73
C VAL A 1 2.29 -20.60 11.97
N ASN A 2 2.67 -20.10 13.13
CA ASN A 2 2.50 -20.82 14.41
C ASN A 2 1.69 -19.99 15.40
N TRP A 3 0.75 -20.66 16.06
CA TRP A 3 0.00 -20.06 17.14
C TRP A 3 0.93 -19.86 18.35
N LEU A 4 0.92 -18.66 18.93
CA LEU A 4 1.80 -18.32 20.05
C LEU A 4 1.32 -18.81 21.39
N LYS A 5 0.08 -19.33 21.48
CA LYS A 5 -0.47 -19.97 22.68
C LYS A 5 -0.45 -19.11 23.93
N ASN A 6 -0.72 -17.83 23.76
CA ASN A 6 -0.92 -16.93 24.89
C ASN A 6 -2.43 -16.68 25.11
N ALA A 7 -2.78 -15.73 25.97
CA ALA A 7 -4.17 -15.46 26.33
C ALA A 7 -5.02 -15.02 25.13
N ASP A 8 -4.40 -14.31 24.17
CA ASP A 8 -5.08 -13.85 22.97
C ASP A 8 -4.74 -14.75 21.78
N ILE A 9 -5.58 -14.69 20.74
CA ILE A 9 -5.32 -15.47 19.53
C ILE A 9 -4.40 -14.66 18.62
N ASN A 10 -3.12 -15.02 18.64
CA ASN A 10 -2.14 -14.40 17.76
C ASN A 10 -1.15 -15.44 17.24
N PHE A 11 -0.47 -15.08 16.18
CA PHE A 11 0.38 -15.98 15.42
C PHE A 11 1.70 -15.31 15.04
N ALA A 12 2.76 -16.10 15.01
CA ALA A 12 4.01 -15.71 14.39
C ALA A 12 4.06 -16.34 13.01
N ALA A 13 4.33 -15.54 12.00
CA ALA A 13 4.54 -15.99 10.63
C ALA A 13 6.00 -15.77 10.26
N VAL A 14 6.64 -16.80 9.72
CA VAL A 14 8.06 -16.75 9.34
C VAL A 14 8.17 -17.17 7.89
N THR A 15 8.87 -16.38 7.09
CA THR A 15 9.12 -16.72 5.69
C THR A 15 10.24 -17.74 5.59
N GLU A 16 10.40 -18.31 4.40
CA GLU A 16 11.48 -19.24 4.12
C GLU A 16 12.86 -18.66 4.47
N ASN A 17 13.03 -17.38 4.29
CA ASN A 17 14.30 -16.69 4.57
C ASN A 17 14.40 -16.15 6.00
N GLY A 18 13.48 -16.52 6.87
CA GLY A 18 13.53 -16.18 8.29
C GLY A 18 12.93 -14.84 8.68
N ASN A 19 12.30 -14.11 7.76
CA ASN A 19 11.62 -12.87 8.10
C ASN A 19 10.35 -13.16 8.87
N LYS A 20 10.16 -12.45 9.98
CA LYS A 20 9.09 -12.75 10.93
C LYS A 20 8.15 -11.56 11.12
N ILE A 21 6.86 -11.85 11.17
CA ILE A 21 5.83 -10.88 11.55
C ILE A 21 4.88 -11.53 12.55
N ILE A 22 4.19 -10.68 13.31
CA ILE A 22 3.16 -11.11 14.26
C ILE A 22 1.81 -10.65 13.73
N MET A 23 0.84 -11.57 13.70
CA MET A 23 -0.55 -11.26 13.39
C MET A 23 -1.37 -11.43 14.67
N ASP A 24 -2.21 -10.46 14.96
CA ASP A 24 -2.93 -10.43 16.23
C ASP A 24 -4.37 -9.96 16.07
N SER A 25 -5.32 -10.80 16.49
CA SER A 25 -6.74 -10.46 16.41
C SER A 25 -7.12 -9.27 17.30
N THR A 26 -6.32 -8.99 18.34
CA THR A 26 -6.57 -7.90 19.27
C THR A 26 -5.77 -6.63 18.93
N GLU A 27 -4.92 -6.70 17.91
CA GLU A 27 -4.09 -5.58 17.44
C GLU A 27 -3.08 -5.04 18.46
N LYS A 28 -2.79 -5.79 19.50
CA LYS A 28 -1.80 -5.36 20.50
C LYS A 28 -0.36 -5.61 20.07
N LEU A 29 -0.11 -6.76 19.44
CA LEU A 29 1.24 -7.18 19.03
C LEU A 29 1.49 -7.03 17.53
N GLY A 30 0.45 -6.90 16.73
CA GLY A 30 0.56 -6.82 15.28
C GLY A 30 -0.78 -6.59 14.62
N ALA A 31 -0.77 -6.46 13.32
CA ALA A 31 -1.98 -6.26 12.54
C ALA A 31 -2.79 -7.55 12.39
N LYS A 32 -4.06 -7.41 12.09
CA LYS A 32 -4.92 -8.55 11.77
C LYS A 32 -4.55 -9.15 10.41
N PRO A 33 -4.84 -10.43 10.17
CA PRO A 33 -4.51 -11.08 8.89
C PRO A 33 -5.02 -10.34 7.66
N MET A 34 -6.27 -9.87 7.67
CA MET A 34 -6.82 -9.16 6.51
C MET A 34 -6.18 -7.78 6.34
N GLU A 35 -5.75 -7.13 7.42
CA GLU A 35 -4.96 -5.91 7.34
C GLU A 35 -3.59 -6.16 6.70
N MET A 36 -2.99 -7.31 6.97
CA MET A 36 -1.74 -7.72 6.34
C MET A 36 -1.88 -7.88 4.83
N VAL A 37 -3.02 -8.40 4.37
CA VAL A 37 -3.32 -8.50 2.94
C VAL A 37 -3.35 -7.09 2.32
N LEU A 38 -4.02 -6.16 3.00
CA LEU A 38 -4.12 -4.78 2.55
C LEU A 38 -2.75 -4.10 2.53
N MET A 39 -1.96 -4.29 3.58
CA MET A 39 -0.59 -3.76 3.66
C MET A 39 0.29 -4.34 2.57
N GLY A 40 0.13 -5.63 2.28
CA GLY A 40 0.86 -6.30 1.19
C GLY A 40 0.55 -5.69 -0.17
N LEU A 41 -0.70 -5.38 -0.41
CA LEU A 41 -1.11 -4.68 -1.64
C LEU A 41 -0.42 -3.31 -1.73
N GLY A 42 -0.47 -2.54 -0.64
CA GLY A 42 0.18 -1.22 -0.59
C GLY A 42 1.67 -1.28 -0.86
N GLY A 43 2.35 -2.24 -0.24
CA GLY A 43 3.79 -2.43 -0.44
C GLY A 43 4.13 -2.87 -1.87
N CYS A 44 3.35 -3.79 -2.42
CA CYS A 44 3.55 -4.27 -3.79
C CYS A 44 3.38 -3.14 -4.81
N ALA A 45 2.32 -2.36 -4.69
CA ALA A 45 2.06 -1.23 -5.58
C ALA A 45 3.09 -0.12 -5.41
N SER A 46 3.47 0.19 -4.18
CA SER A 46 4.46 1.24 -3.89
C SER A 46 5.84 0.90 -4.44
N TYR A 47 6.24 -0.36 -4.38
CA TYR A 47 7.49 -0.81 -4.98
C TYR A 47 7.55 -0.43 -6.46
N ASP A 48 6.48 -0.73 -7.19
CA ASP A 48 6.42 -0.42 -8.62
C ASP A 48 6.49 1.09 -8.87
N VAL A 49 5.72 1.86 -8.11
CA VAL A 49 5.68 3.32 -8.28
C VAL A 49 7.06 3.92 -8.05
N VAL A 50 7.74 3.55 -6.97
CA VAL A 50 9.09 4.03 -6.68
C VAL A 50 10.06 3.60 -7.78
N SER A 51 10.04 2.33 -8.16
CA SER A 51 10.96 1.79 -9.16
C SER A 51 10.78 2.50 -10.52
N ILE A 52 9.55 2.68 -10.94
CA ILE A 52 9.26 3.33 -12.24
C ILE A 52 9.69 4.80 -12.22
N LEU A 53 9.39 5.50 -11.12
CA LEU A 53 9.78 6.91 -11.01
C LEU A 53 11.30 7.09 -10.96
N GLN A 54 12.00 6.21 -10.29
CA GLN A 54 13.47 6.23 -10.28
C GLN A 54 14.04 5.97 -11.66
N LYS A 55 13.51 5.00 -12.39
CA LYS A 55 13.94 4.72 -13.76
C LYS A 55 13.62 5.87 -14.71
N ALA A 56 12.57 6.62 -14.44
CA ALA A 56 12.22 7.82 -15.19
C ALA A 56 13.04 9.04 -14.74
N ARG A 57 14.01 8.84 -13.85
CA ARG A 57 14.90 9.88 -13.33
C ARG A 57 14.16 11.02 -12.64
N GLN A 58 13.07 10.69 -11.99
CA GLN A 58 12.35 11.66 -11.15
C GLN A 58 13.04 11.72 -9.80
N ALA A 59 13.21 12.92 -9.27
CA ALA A 59 13.90 13.16 -8.00
C ALA A 59 12.96 12.93 -6.82
N VAL A 60 12.56 11.68 -6.61
CA VAL A 60 11.62 11.27 -5.57
C VAL A 60 12.36 11.14 -4.24
N SER A 61 11.82 11.77 -3.20
CA SER A 61 12.36 11.66 -1.85
C SER A 61 11.53 10.73 -0.96
N ASP A 62 10.24 10.60 -1.23
CA ASP A 62 9.36 9.73 -0.45
C ASP A 62 8.12 9.33 -1.25
N VAL A 63 7.59 8.16 -0.96
CA VAL A 63 6.31 7.71 -1.48
C VAL A 63 5.53 7.06 -0.33
N GLU A 64 4.37 7.59 -0.07
CA GLU A 64 3.44 7.02 0.92
C GLU A 64 2.23 6.47 0.17
N CYS A 65 1.72 5.34 0.59
CA CYS A 65 0.47 4.79 0.06
C CYS A 65 -0.51 4.63 1.21
N GLN A 66 -1.60 5.37 1.14
CA GLN A 66 -2.69 5.29 2.11
C GLN A 66 -3.79 4.42 1.49
N LEU A 67 -4.19 3.39 2.21
CA LEU A 67 -5.19 2.46 1.71
C LEU A 67 -6.45 2.54 2.56
N SER A 68 -7.59 2.58 1.88
CA SER A 68 -8.89 2.43 2.51
C SER A 68 -9.65 1.31 1.82
N ALA A 69 -10.42 0.55 2.58
CA ALA A 69 -11.07 -0.64 2.06
C ALA A 69 -12.46 -0.83 2.66
N LYS A 70 -13.32 -1.46 1.87
CA LYS A 70 -14.62 -1.93 2.34
C LYS A 70 -14.63 -3.44 2.26
N ARG A 71 -15.32 -4.06 3.22
CA ARG A 71 -15.48 -5.50 3.27
C ARG A 71 -16.95 -5.86 3.10
N ALA A 72 -17.21 -7.04 2.55
CA ALA A 72 -18.56 -7.54 2.38
C ALA A 72 -19.25 -7.71 3.75
N ASP A 73 -20.53 -7.47 3.79
CA ASP A 73 -21.37 -7.66 4.98
C ASP A 73 -21.90 -9.10 5.02
N THR A 74 -20.97 -10.03 4.86
CA THR A 74 -21.28 -11.47 4.79
C THR A 74 -20.17 -12.25 5.49
N ILE A 75 -20.32 -13.57 5.57
CA ILE A 75 -19.30 -14.48 6.03
C ILE A 75 -18.94 -15.43 4.89
N PRO A 76 -17.69 -15.41 4.38
CA PRO A 76 -16.57 -14.59 4.82
C PRO A 76 -16.68 -13.14 4.34
N ALA A 77 -16.17 -12.23 5.17
CA ALA A 77 -16.17 -10.80 4.88
C ALA A 77 -14.97 -10.42 4.02
N VAL A 78 -15.07 -10.69 2.74
CA VAL A 78 -14.00 -10.40 1.76
C VAL A 78 -13.92 -8.91 1.49
N PHE A 79 -12.78 -8.44 0.99
CA PHE A 79 -12.69 -7.07 0.47
C PHE A 79 -13.55 -6.94 -0.78
N THR A 80 -14.34 -5.87 -0.85
CA THR A 80 -15.13 -5.53 -2.02
C THR A 80 -14.54 -4.37 -2.79
N ASP A 81 -14.01 -3.39 -2.08
CA ASP A 81 -13.43 -2.18 -2.66
C ASP A 81 -12.17 -1.82 -1.90
N ILE A 82 -11.13 -1.44 -2.63
CA ILE A 82 -9.90 -0.92 -2.05
C ILE A 82 -9.49 0.31 -2.83
N HIS A 83 -9.16 1.38 -2.12
CA HIS A 83 -8.65 2.60 -2.73
C HIS A 83 -7.22 2.86 -2.26
N LEU A 84 -6.33 3.09 -3.21
CA LEU A 84 -4.93 3.45 -2.93
C LEU A 84 -4.73 4.92 -3.24
N HIS A 85 -4.34 5.67 -2.24
CA HIS A 85 -3.99 7.08 -2.39
C HIS A 85 -2.49 7.24 -2.20
N PHE A 86 -1.79 7.63 -3.26
CA PHE A 86 -0.33 7.80 -3.22
C PHE A 86 0.03 9.25 -2.94
N VAL A 87 0.97 9.45 -2.01
CA VAL A 87 1.56 10.75 -1.76
C VAL A 87 3.01 10.68 -2.21
N VAL A 88 3.34 11.38 -3.28
CA VAL A 88 4.68 11.35 -3.87
C VAL A 88 5.39 12.67 -3.57
N LYS A 89 6.52 12.59 -2.89
CA LYS A 89 7.32 13.77 -2.54
C LYS A 89 8.61 13.77 -3.35
N GLY A 90 9.03 14.96 -3.74
CA GLY A 90 10.29 15.11 -4.45
C GLY A 90 10.46 16.49 -5.04
N SER A 91 11.52 16.66 -5.82
CA SER A 91 11.86 17.92 -6.47
C SER A 91 11.46 17.87 -7.93
N ALA A 92 10.65 18.84 -8.36
CA ALA A 92 10.25 19.00 -9.76
C ALA A 92 9.67 17.69 -10.36
N ILE A 93 8.87 17.01 -9.59
CA ILE A 93 8.24 15.75 -10.04
C ILE A 93 7.19 16.06 -11.09
N LYS A 94 7.25 15.36 -12.22
CA LYS A 94 6.30 15.54 -13.31
C LYS A 94 5.06 14.70 -13.07
N GLU A 95 3.91 15.35 -13.07
CA GLU A 95 2.63 14.67 -12.84
C GLU A 95 2.40 13.53 -13.82
N ALA A 96 2.73 13.74 -15.10
CA ALA A 96 2.56 12.70 -16.12
C ALA A 96 3.34 11.43 -15.79
N GLN A 97 4.50 11.56 -15.16
CA GLN A 97 5.32 10.41 -14.75
C GLN A 97 4.68 9.69 -13.58
N VAL A 98 4.13 10.42 -12.61
CA VAL A 98 3.44 9.81 -11.46
C VAL A 98 2.21 9.04 -11.94
N LYS A 99 1.40 9.67 -12.77
CA LYS A 99 0.21 9.02 -13.33
C LYS A 99 0.57 7.74 -14.06
N LYS A 100 1.59 7.81 -14.91
CA LYS A 100 2.05 6.65 -15.67
C LYS A 100 2.56 5.53 -14.76
N ALA A 101 3.31 5.87 -13.71
CA ALA A 101 3.85 4.89 -12.78
C ALA A 101 2.72 4.14 -12.06
N ILE A 102 1.71 4.86 -11.61
CA ILE A 102 0.56 4.27 -10.92
C ILE A 102 -0.24 3.38 -11.88
N GLU A 103 -0.49 3.86 -13.09
CA GLU A 103 -1.21 3.08 -14.10
C GLU A 103 -0.47 1.79 -14.48
N LEU A 104 0.84 1.85 -14.65
CA LEU A 104 1.64 0.68 -14.96
C LEU A 104 1.65 -0.33 -13.81
N SER A 105 1.74 0.15 -12.57
CA SER A 105 1.63 -0.73 -11.41
C SER A 105 0.28 -1.44 -11.40
N ALA A 106 -0.79 -0.68 -11.54
CA ALA A 106 -2.15 -1.21 -11.46
C ALA A 106 -2.47 -2.21 -12.56
N GLU A 107 -2.06 -1.90 -13.79
CA GLU A 107 -2.47 -2.68 -14.96
C GLU A 107 -1.50 -3.80 -15.33
N LYS A 108 -0.22 -3.68 -14.96
CA LYS A 108 0.78 -4.60 -15.48
C LYS A 108 1.65 -5.27 -14.42
N TYR A 109 2.11 -4.55 -13.41
CA TYR A 109 3.18 -5.07 -12.56
C TYR A 109 2.77 -5.52 -11.18
N CYS A 110 1.73 -4.96 -10.57
CA CYS A 110 1.36 -5.31 -9.21
C CYS A 110 0.60 -6.63 -9.16
N SER A 111 1.30 -7.68 -8.74
CA SER A 111 0.71 -9.02 -8.62
C SER A 111 -0.45 -9.05 -7.63
N ALA A 112 -0.32 -8.33 -6.52
CA ALA A 112 -1.37 -8.29 -5.52
C ALA A 112 -2.65 -7.63 -6.06
N SER A 113 -2.52 -6.51 -6.78
CA SER A 113 -3.67 -5.87 -7.42
C SER A 113 -4.38 -6.82 -8.38
N ARG A 114 -3.61 -7.45 -9.26
CA ARG A 114 -4.17 -8.36 -10.25
C ARG A 114 -4.90 -9.52 -9.61
N MET A 115 -4.28 -10.11 -8.60
CA MET A 115 -4.85 -11.24 -7.91
C MET A 115 -6.16 -10.89 -7.21
N LEU A 116 -6.20 -9.74 -6.54
CA LEU A 116 -7.40 -9.28 -5.86
C LEU A 116 -8.50 -8.88 -6.84
N GLU A 117 -8.15 -8.19 -7.91
CA GLU A 117 -9.12 -7.83 -8.96
C GLU A 117 -9.72 -9.06 -9.62
N ASN A 118 -8.92 -10.07 -9.89
CA ASN A 118 -9.41 -11.32 -10.46
C ASN A 118 -10.36 -12.04 -9.50
N GLY A 119 -10.20 -11.80 -8.20
CA GLY A 119 -11.10 -12.31 -7.17
C GLY A 119 -12.35 -11.48 -6.95
N GLY A 120 -12.53 -10.40 -7.72
CA GLY A 120 -13.73 -9.58 -7.66
C GLY A 120 -13.61 -8.29 -6.85
N VAL A 121 -12.42 -7.94 -6.39
CA VAL A 121 -12.21 -6.70 -5.64
C VAL A 121 -12.08 -5.53 -6.60
N LYS A 122 -12.83 -4.46 -6.34
CA LYS A 122 -12.70 -3.22 -7.12
C LYS A 122 -11.58 -2.38 -6.51
N ILE A 123 -10.54 -2.09 -7.30
CA ILE A 123 -9.39 -1.32 -6.85
C ILE A 123 -9.33 -0.01 -7.62
N THR A 124 -9.23 1.10 -6.88
CA THR A 124 -9.13 2.44 -7.43
C THR A 124 -7.88 3.13 -6.90
N HIS A 125 -7.41 4.15 -7.62
CA HIS A 125 -6.18 4.87 -7.31
C HIS A 125 -6.37 6.36 -7.50
N ASP A 126 -5.70 7.15 -6.67
CA ASP A 126 -5.45 8.56 -6.92
C ASP A 126 -4.12 8.93 -6.30
N TYR A 127 -3.73 10.18 -6.43
CA TYR A 127 -2.42 10.61 -5.93
C TYR A 127 -2.40 12.12 -5.69
N GLU A 128 -1.41 12.53 -4.90
CA GLU A 128 -1.03 13.92 -4.77
C GLU A 128 0.50 14.01 -4.82
N ILE A 129 1.01 15.15 -5.24
CA ILE A 129 2.45 15.39 -5.36
C ILE A 129 2.82 16.55 -4.45
N ILE A 130 3.84 16.34 -3.62
CA ILE A 130 4.37 17.36 -2.72
C ILE A 130 5.76 17.74 -3.20
N ASP A 131 5.94 19.01 -3.54
CA ASP A 131 7.23 19.52 -3.97
C ASP A 131 8.03 19.93 -2.74
N ASP A 132 9.10 19.21 -2.47
CA ASP A 132 9.93 19.47 -1.30
C ASP A 132 11.02 20.52 -1.54
N THR A 133 11.10 21.10 -2.72
CA THR A 133 12.01 22.23 -2.98
C THR A 133 11.54 23.50 -2.29
N SER A 134 10.24 23.61 -1.95
CA SER A 134 9.67 24.71 -1.18
C SER A 134 8.95 24.12 0.03
N SER A 135 9.64 23.32 0.77
CA SER A 135 9.07 22.41 1.75
C SER A 135 8.16 23.03 2.80
N GLU A 136 8.53 24.22 3.30
CA GLU A 136 7.75 24.82 4.38
C GLU A 136 6.32 25.14 4.01
N MET A 137 6.14 25.70 2.84
CA MET A 137 4.82 26.08 2.36
C MET A 137 4.04 24.87 1.88
N THR A 138 4.73 23.98 1.23
CA THR A 138 4.13 22.79 0.67
C THR A 138 3.53 21.90 1.74
N ASP A 139 4.26 21.69 2.82
CA ASP A 139 3.80 20.85 3.92
C ASP A 139 2.49 21.34 4.52
N LYS A 140 2.27 22.65 4.53
CA LYS A 140 1.06 23.20 5.12
C LYS A 140 -0.14 23.09 4.22
N THR A 141 0.07 23.21 2.92
CA THR A 141 -1.03 23.22 1.97
C THR A 141 -1.56 21.86 1.64
N VAL A 142 -0.71 20.88 1.61
CA VAL A 142 -1.06 19.56 1.09
C VAL A 142 -1.76 18.70 2.12
N LYS A 143 -1.67 19.05 3.37
CA LYS A 143 -2.33 18.30 4.43
C LYS A 143 -3.85 18.36 4.37
N GLY A 144 -4.34 19.33 3.71
CA GLY A 144 -5.79 19.55 3.59
C GLY A 144 -6.54 18.43 2.91
#